data_634fdb365bdf504a963aca2f0edca8fa
#
_entry.id   634fdb365bdf504a963aca2f0edca8fa
#
_cell.length_a   1.000
_cell.length_b   1.000
_cell.length_c   1.000
_cell.angle_alpha   90.00
_cell.angle_beta   90.00
_cell.angle_gamma   90.00
#
_symmetry.space_group_name_H-M   'P 1'
#
loop_
_entity.id
_entity.type
_entity.pdbx_description
1 polymer ?
#
loop_
_entity_poly.entity_id
_entity_poly.type
_entity_poly.pdbx_seq_one_letter_code
_entity_poly.pdbx_strand_id
1 'polypeptide(L)' 'WACTPGRWRRQIKSQEFCHFIQGRCTFTPDNGETLHIQAGDALMLPANSTGIWDIQETVRKTYVLIL' A
#
# COMPACT_ATOMS: atom_id res chain seq x y z
N TRP A 1 -10.85 -0.34 -3.05
CA TRP A 1 -9.97 0.83 -2.95
C TRP A 1 -9.25 1.06 -4.26
N ALA A 2 -9.29 2.26 -4.72
CA ALA A 2 -8.61 2.67 -5.95
C ALA A 2 -7.90 4.00 -5.71
N CYS A 3 -6.74 4.19 -6.34
CA CYS A 3 -5.97 5.42 -6.19
C CYS A 3 -5.28 5.78 -7.51
N THR A 4 -5.44 7.03 -7.90
CA THR A 4 -4.80 7.59 -9.10
C THR A 4 -3.32 7.91 -8.82
N PRO A 5 -2.49 8.13 -9.87
CA PRO A 5 -1.08 8.47 -9.67
C PRO A 5 -0.86 9.68 -8.77
N GLY A 6 0.20 9.64 -7.99
CA GLY A 6 0.58 10.68 -7.05
C GLY A 6 1.34 10.12 -5.87
N ARG A 7 1.70 10.99 -4.93
CA ARG A 7 2.39 10.62 -3.70
C ARG A 7 1.59 11.08 -2.50
N TRP A 8 1.44 10.16 -1.53
CA TRP A 8 0.71 10.46 -0.31
C TRP A 8 1.41 9.86 0.89
N ARG A 9 1.43 10.61 1.98
CA ARG A 9 1.81 10.08 3.28
C ARG A 9 0.61 9.38 3.88
N ARG A 10 0.83 8.19 4.41
CA ARG A 10 -0.23 7.41 5.03
C ARG A 10 0.18 6.86 6.38
N GLN A 11 -0.75 6.91 7.32
CA GLN A 11 -0.66 6.23 8.60
C GLN A 11 -1.64 5.05 8.60
N ILE A 12 -1.14 3.87 8.93
CA ILE A 12 -1.93 2.65 9.02
C ILE A 12 -2.10 2.32 10.49
N LYS A 13 -3.32 2.50 11.00
CA LYS A 13 -3.59 2.32 12.42
C LYS A 13 -3.85 0.87 12.79
N SER A 14 -4.58 0.15 11.94
CA SER A 14 -4.88 -1.27 12.14
C SER A 14 -4.10 -2.09 11.14
N GLN A 15 -3.71 -3.31 11.53
CA GLN A 15 -3.08 -4.24 10.61
C GLN A 15 -3.98 -4.43 9.39
N GLU A 16 -3.38 -4.44 8.20
CA GLU A 16 -4.13 -4.50 6.96
C GLU A 16 -3.50 -5.53 6.03
N PHE A 17 -4.32 -6.45 5.53
CA PHE A 17 -3.92 -7.35 4.46
C PHE A 17 -4.44 -6.81 3.14
N CYS A 18 -3.55 -6.65 2.16
CA CYS A 18 -3.89 -6.10 0.85
C CYS A 18 -3.59 -7.09 -0.25
N HIS A 19 -4.49 -7.16 -1.23
CA HIS A 19 -4.24 -7.87 -2.49
C HIS A 19 -4.43 -6.89 -3.64
N PHE A 20 -3.36 -6.65 -4.39
CA PHE A 20 -3.36 -5.67 -5.48
C PHE A 20 -3.81 -6.34 -6.76
N ILE A 21 -4.86 -5.81 -7.38
CA ILE A 21 -5.48 -6.41 -8.56
C ILE A 21 -5.22 -5.62 -9.83
N GLN A 22 -4.75 -4.38 -9.71
CA GLN A 22 -4.47 -3.53 -10.86
C GLN A 22 -3.43 -2.48 -10.50
N GLY A 23 -2.57 -2.14 -11.45
CA GLY A 23 -1.67 -1.00 -11.33
C GLY A 23 -0.32 -1.31 -10.72
N ARG A 24 0.42 -0.25 -10.44
CA ARG A 24 1.78 -0.34 -9.93
C ARG A 24 2.06 0.84 -9.01
N CYS A 25 2.72 0.55 -7.89
CA CYS A 25 3.07 1.58 -6.92
C CYS A 25 4.26 1.14 -6.07
N THR A 26 4.75 2.07 -5.27
CA THR A 26 5.70 1.76 -4.21
C THR A 26 5.16 2.24 -2.88
N PHE A 27 5.54 1.56 -1.82
CA PHE A 27 5.30 2.02 -0.45
C PHE A 27 6.65 2.04 0.27
N THR A 28 7.00 3.19 0.81
CA THR A 28 8.25 3.36 1.56
C THR A 28 7.91 3.62 3.02
N PRO A 29 8.07 2.60 3.88
CA PRO A 29 7.93 2.79 5.33
C PRO A 29 8.97 3.78 5.84
N ASP A 30 8.63 4.53 6.89
CA ASP A 30 9.55 5.53 7.46
C ASP A 30 10.85 4.91 7.95
N ASN A 31 10.82 3.66 8.39
CA ASN A 31 11.98 2.98 8.96
C ASN A 31 12.37 1.70 8.20
N GLY A 32 12.01 1.60 6.92
CA GLY A 32 12.27 0.40 6.15
C GLY A 32 12.55 0.68 4.69
N GLU A 33 12.76 -0.40 3.95
CA GLU A 33 13.04 -0.33 2.52
C GLU A 33 11.78 -0.13 1.70
N THR A 34 11.93 0.48 0.54
CA THR A 34 10.85 0.65 -0.41
C THR A 34 10.35 -0.70 -0.91
N LEU A 35 9.03 -0.89 -0.83
CA LEU A 35 8.35 -2.06 -1.37
C LEU A 35 7.83 -1.73 -2.76
N HIS A 36 8.17 -2.55 -3.74
CA HIS A 36 7.67 -2.42 -5.11
C HIS A 36 6.48 -3.34 -5.29
N ILE A 37 5.35 -2.78 -5.68
CA ILE A 37 4.06 -3.45 -5.69
C ILE A 37 3.44 -3.35 -7.08
N GLN A 38 2.94 -4.47 -7.59
CA GLN A 38 2.26 -4.53 -8.88
C GLN A 38 1.07 -5.48 -8.79
N ALA A 39 0.25 -5.50 -9.85
CA ALA A 39 -0.90 -6.40 -9.92
C ALA A 39 -0.48 -7.84 -9.67
N GLY A 40 -1.24 -8.54 -8.83
CA GLY A 40 -0.96 -9.90 -8.40
C GLY A 40 -0.23 -10.00 -7.06
N ASP A 41 0.33 -8.90 -6.56
CA ASP A 41 1.02 -8.91 -5.28
C ASP A 41 0.04 -8.83 -4.12
N ALA A 42 0.43 -9.47 -3.02
CA ALA A 42 -0.28 -9.36 -1.75
C ALA A 42 0.71 -8.98 -0.67
N LEU A 43 0.25 -8.21 0.30
CA LEU A 43 1.15 -7.82 1.37
C LEU A 43 0.38 -7.53 2.66
N MET A 44 1.07 -7.70 3.78
CA MET A 44 0.55 -7.42 5.11
C MET A 44 1.22 -6.14 5.61
N LEU A 45 0.40 -5.15 5.95
CA LEU A 45 0.88 -3.91 6.54
C LEU A 45 0.63 -3.95 8.04
N PRO A 46 1.69 -3.87 8.86
CA PRO A 46 1.52 -3.91 10.32
C PRO A 46 0.75 -2.72 10.86
N ALA A 47 0.10 -2.90 11.99
CA ALA A 47 -0.54 -1.81 12.70
C ALA A 47 0.49 -0.75 13.10
N ASN A 48 0.05 0.51 13.16
CA ASN A 48 0.87 1.65 13.54
C ASN A 48 2.06 1.90 12.60
N SER A 49 1.89 1.57 11.33
CA SER A 49 2.88 1.85 10.29
C SER A 49 2.64 3.22 9.68
N THR A 50 3.73 3.89 9.32
CA THR A 50 3.68 5.14 8.56
C THR A 50 4.64 5.05 7.38
N GLY A 51 4.29 5.71 6.29
CA GLY A 51 5.13 5.70 5.11
C GLY A 51 4.53 6.51 3.99
N ILE A 52 5.15 6.42 2.82
CA ILE A 52 4.76 7.17 1.64
C ILE A 52 4.36 6.20 0.53
N TRP A 53 3.14 6.40 0.02
CA TRP A 53 2.67 5.77 -1.21
C TRP A 53 3.09 6.63 -2.40
N ASP A 54 3.69 5.99 -3.39
CA ASP A 54 3.98 6.61 -4.69
C ASP A 54 3.32 5.76 -5.75
N ILE A 55 2.22 6.26 -6.31
CA ILE A 55 1.40 5.53 -7.27
C ILE A 55 1.86 5.91 -8.67
N GLN A 56 2.42 4.97 -9.41
CA GLN A 56 2.87 5.19 -10.79
C GLN A 56 1.76 4.95 -11.80
N GLU A 57 0.95 3.92 -11.57
CA GLU A 57 -0.22 3.61 -12.41
C GLU A 57 -1.40 3.43 -11.47
N THR A 58 -2.60 3.85 -11.89
CA THR A 58 -3.80 3.72 -11.07
C THR A 58 -3.88 2.33 -10.47
N VAL A 59 -3.96 2.29 -9.13
CA VAL A 59 -3.95 1.06 -8.35
C VAL A 59 -5.35 0.73 -7.89
N ARG A 60 -5.71 -0.54 -7.99
CA ARG A 60 -6.88 -1.11 -7.32
C ARG A 60 -6.44 -2.25 -6.43
N LYS A 61 -6.99 -2.30 -5.24
CA LYS A 61 -6.73 -3.39 -4.31
C LYS A 61 -7.98 -3.75 -3.51
N THR A 62 -8.04 -4.98 -3.08
CA THR A 62 -8.92 -5.41 -2.00
C THR A 62 -8.11 -5.42 -0.71
N TYR A 63 -8.76 -5.16 0.42
CA TYR A 63 -8.06 -5.15 1.68
C TYR A 63 -8.98 -5.60 2.81
N VAL A 64 -8.36 -6.11 3.87
CA VAL A 64 -9.04 -6.53 5.09
C VAL A 64 -8.31 -5.90 6.27
N LEU A 65 -9.06 -5.22 7.13
CA LEU A 65 -8.52 -4.71 8.37
C LEU A 65 -8.62 -5.79 9.43
N ILE A 66 -7.54 -6.02 10.13
CA ILE A 66 -7.45 -7.02 11.19
C ILE A 66 -7.44 -6.28 12.53
N LEU A 67 -8.54 -6.40 13.22
CA LEU A 67 -8.74 -5.70 14.49
C LEU A 67 -8.22 -6.50 15.68
#